data_759d4f8db191e89f9e49a483ef3f65fe
#
_entry.id   759d4f8db191e89f9e49a483ef3f65fe
#
_cell.length_a   1.000
_cell.length_b   1.000
_cell.length_c   1.000
_cell.angle_alpha   90.00
_cell.angle_beta   90.00
_cell.angle_gamma   90.00
#
_symmetry.space_group_name_H-M   'P 1'
#
loop_
_entity.id
_entity.type
_entity.pdbx_description
1 polymer ?
#
loop_
_entity_poly.entity_id
_entity_poly.type
_entity_poly.pdbx_seq_one_letter_code
_entity_poly.pdbx_strand_id
1 'polypeptide(L)'
;MYLNVGGVPPRAAKVVPLVEVCGALTPSTMLPLGTKAPEFSLPDVVSGDTITLDTFKDKKALLMMFICRHCPFVQHVKNEIAKIGKDYQNKNVGVVAISANDAGSYSEDDPDSLKEMEDELDFTFPYCYDETQEVAKSYTAACTPDFFL
;
A
#
# COMPACT_ATOMS: atom_id res chain seq x y z
N MET A 1 -15.88 -2.94 -6.19
CA MET A 1 -14.80 -3.85 -5.73
C MET A 1 -14.91 -4.03 -4.22
N TYR A 2 -14.80 -5.25 -3.73
CA TYR A 2 -14.89 -5.57 -2.30
C TYR A 2 -13.59 -6.18 -1.81
N LEU A 3 -13.17 -5.80 -0.61
CA LEU A 3 -11.96 -6.31 0.02
C LEU A 3 -12.26 -7.63 0.76
N ASN A 4 -11.39 -8.61 0.57
CA ASN A 4 -11.47 -9.89 1.28
C ASN A 4 -10.26 -10.00 2.22
N VAL A 5 -10.50 -9.93 3.51
CA VAL A 5 -9.45 -9.90 4.54
C VAL A 5 -9.75 -10.97 5.58
N GLY A 6 -8.86 -11.93 5.73
CA GLY A 6 -9.02 -13.04 6.68
C GLY A 6 -9.05 -12.55 8.14
N GLY A 7 -10.15 -12.79 8.86
CA GLY A 7 -10.54 -12.07 10.03
C GLY A 7 -10.07 -12.52 11.39
N VAL A 8 -9.89 -11.52 12.27
CA VAL A 8 -10.03 -11.57 13.72
C VAL A 8 -10.90 -10.37 14.11
N PRO A 9 -11.86 -10.47 15.06
CA PRO A 9 -12.82 -9.40 15.36
C PRO A 9 -12.13 -8.16 15.97
N PRO A 10 -12.67 -6.94 15.70
CA PRO A 10 -12.02 -5.70 16.06
C PRO A 10 -12.11 -5.39 17.56
N ARG A 11 -10.98 -5.05 18.17
CA ARG A 11 -10.95 -4.22 19.38
C ARG A 11 -10.94 -2.75 18.94
N ALA A 12 -11.71 -1.91 19.61
CA ALA A 12 -11.77 -0.47 19.38
C ALA A 12 -10.35 0.14 19.36
N ALA A 13 -9.92 0.62 18.21
CA ALA A 13 -8.58 1.17 18.01
C ALA A 13 -8.57 2.66 18.31
N LYS A 14 -7.62 3.10 19.14
CA LYS A 14 -7.18 4.50 19.18
C LYS A 14 -6.48 4.79 17.85
N VAL A 15 -6.87 5.87 17.20
CA VAL A 15 -6.17 6.37 16.01
C VAL A 15 -4.78 6.84 16.46
N VAL A 16 -3.77 6.06 16.15
CA VAL A 16 -2.36 6.45 16.33
C VAL A 16 -1.90 6.98 14.95
N PRO A 17 -1.26 8.14 14.87
CA PRO A 17 -0.72 8.60 13.59
C PRO A 17 0.30 7.59 13.07
N LEU A 18 0.24 7.27 11.78
CA LEU A 18 1.11 6.30 11.08
C LEU A 18 2.61 6.54 11.31
N VAL A 19 2.97 7.78 11.66
CA VAL A 19 4.35 8.25 11.84
C VAL A 19 5.09 7.62 13.04
N GLU A 20 4.37 7.11 14.04
CA GLU A 20 5.02 6.59 15.28
C GLU A 20 5.28 5.08 15.25
N VAL A 21 4.95 4.38 14.16
CA VAL A 21 4.77 2.94 14.20
C VAL A 21 5.83 2.14 13.44
N CYS A 22 6.71 2.79 12.71
CA CYS A 22 7.78 2.07 12.03
C CYS A 22 8.88 1.63 13.01
N GLY A 23 8.72 0.43 13.55
CA GLY A 23 9.60 -0.19 14.55
C GLY A 23 8.86 -0.83 15.72
N ALA A 24 7.57 -0.55 15.91
CA ALA A 24 6.72 -1.21 16.89
C ALA A 24 5.97 -2.38 16.23
N LEU A 25 5.75 -3.46 16.99
CA LEU A 25 4.88 -4.58 16.61
C LEU A 25 3.42 -4.10 16.63
N THR A 26 3.00 -3.38 15.58
CA THR A 26 1.63 -2.91 15.43
C THR A 26 0.86 -3.89 14.57
N PRO A 27 -0.20 -4.52 15.09
CA PRO A 27 -1.04 -5.41 14.30
C PRO A 27 -1.85 -4.58 13.28
N SER A 28 -2.04 -5.15 12.09
CA SER A 28 -2.99 -4.60 11.12
C SER A 28 -4.38 -4.52 11.73
N THR A 29 -5.10 -3.43 11.48
CA THR A 29 -6.46 -3.21 12.00
C THR A 29 -7.54 -3.80 11.09
N MET A 30 -7.20 -4.20 9.87
CA MET A 30 -8.04 -4.88 8.90
C MET A 30 -9.45 -4.28 8.74
N LEU A 31 -9.90 -4.07 7.53
CA LEU A 31 -11.30 -3.75 7.26
C LEU A 31 -12.17 -5.00 7.35
N PRO A 32 -13.45 -4.89 7.78
CA PRO A 32 -14.38 -6.02 7.75
C PRO A 32 -14.52 -6.60 6.35
N LEU A 33 -14.64 -7.92 6.25
CA LEU A 33 -14.91 -8.61 4.98
C LEU A 33 -16.16 -8.04 4.29
N GLY A 34 -16.08 -7.82 2.99
CA GLY A 34 -17.18 -7.26 2.21
C GLY A 34 -17.30 -5.73 2.30
N THR A 35 -16.36 -5.06 2.97
CA THR A 35 -16.27 -3.59 2.92
C THR A 35 -16.00 -3.15 1.49
N LYS A 36 -16.78 -2.17 1.00
CA LYS A 36 -16.49 -1.55 -0.30
C LYS A 36 -15.15 -0.82 -0.22
N ALA A 37 -14.27 -1.06 -1.20
CA ALA A 37 -12.98 -0.38 -1.27
C ALA A 37 -13.17 1.15 -1.27
N PRO A 38 -12.56 1.88 -0.34
CA PRO A 38 -12.54 3.34 -0.38
C PRO A 38 -11.94 3.86 -1.69
N GLU A 39 -12.53 4.92 -2.24
CA GLU A 39 -12.01 5.57 -3.44
C GLU A 39 -10.67 6.25 -3.13
N PHE A 40 -9.79 6.27 -4.11
CA PHE A 40 -8.52 7.00 -4.02
C PHE A 40 -8.12 7.60 -5.37
N SER A 41 -7.28 8.61 -5.31
CA SER A 41 -6.71 9.27 -6.48
C SER A 41 -5.32 9.76 -6.09
N LEU A 42 -4.29 9.04 -6.50
CA LEU A 42 -2.90 9.29 -6.08
C LEU A 42 -1.96 9.32 -7.29
N PRO A 43 -0.89 10.13 -7.25
CA PRO A 43 0.14 10.11 -8.27
C PRO A 43 1.01 8.85 -8.16
N ASP A 44 1.30 8.23 -9.28
CA ASP A 44 2.36 7.24 -9.42
C ASP A 44 3.73 7.93 -9.43
N VAL A 45 4.67 7.46 -8.63
CA VAL A 45 5.99 8.12 -8.45
C VAL A 45 6.87 8.03 -9.70
N VAL A 46 6.61 7.09 -10.60
CA VAL A 46 7.41 6.89 -11.82
C VAL A 46 6.81 7.63 -13.01
N SER A 47 5.56 7.34 -13.35
CA SER A 47 4.92 7.92 -14.53
C SER A 47 4.37 9.33 -14.27
N GLY A 48 4.04 9.65 -13.01
CA GLY A 48 3.28 10.85 -12.64
C GLY A 48 1.79 10.76 -12.98
N ASP A 49 1.34 9.62 -13.50
CA ASP A 49 -0.07 9.40 -13.82
C ASP A 49 -0.91 9.30 -12.55
N THR A 50 -2.16 9.73 -12.64
CA THR A 50 -3.11 9.57 -11.53
C THR A 50 -3.69 8.16 -11.53
N ILE A 51 -3.47 7.42 -10.47
CA ILE A 51 -3.97 6.07 -10.25
C ILE A 51 -5.21 6.13 -9.35
N THR A 52 -6.27 5.44 -9.78
CA THR A 52 -7.56 5.37 -9.07
C THR A 52 -8.09 3.93 -9.08
N LEU A 53 -9.19 3.65 -8.38
CA LEU A 53 -9.86 2.35 -8.49
C LEU A 53 -10.29 2.04 -9.94
N ASP A 54 -10.69 3.06 -10.70
CA ASP A 54 -11.09 2.90 -12.10
C ASP A 54 -9.95 2.42 -13.01
N THR A 55 -8.69 2.68 -12.63
CA THR A 55 -7.51 2.15 -13.32
C THR A 55 -7.54 0.61 -13.38
N PHE A 56 -8.18 -0.02 -12.40
CA PHE A 56 -8.25 -1.48 -12.26
C PHE A 56 -9.64 -2.07 -12.52
N LYS A 57 -10.59 -1.30 -13.07
CA LYS A 57 -12.00 -1.71 -13.26
C LYS A 57 -12.17 -3.00 -14.07
N ASP A 58 -11.24 -3.27 -15.00
CA ASP A 58 -11.28 -4.48 -15.84
C ASP A 58 -10.60 -5.69 -15.17
N LYS A 59 -10.06 -5.53 -13.97
CA LYS A 59 -9.45 -6.61 -13.20
C LYS A 59 -10.48 -7.31 -12.31
N LYS A 60 -10.29 -8.61 -12.09
CA LYS A 60 -11.16 -9.41 -11.21
C LYS A 60 -10.92 -9.16 -9.73
N ALA A 61 -9.72 -8.76 -9.37
CA ALA A 61 -9.32 -8.41 -8.02
C ALA A 61 -8.24 -7.32 -8.04
N LEU A 62 -8.09 -6.60 -6.94
CA LEU A 62 -7.02 -5.63 -6.73
C LEU A 62 -6.33 -5.92 -5.41
N LEU A 63 -5.05 -6.23 -5.47
CA LEU A 63 -4.18 -6.24 -4.30
C LEU A 63 -3.63 -4.83 -4.08
N MET A 64 -3.99 -4.24 -2.95
CA MET A 64 -3.46 -2.96 -2.50
C MET A 64 -2.48 -3.20 -1.35
N MET A 65 -1.30 -2.60 -1.43
CA MET A 65 -0.24 -2.77 -0.44
C MET A 65 0.20 -1.41 0.08
N PHE A 66 0.09 -1.20 1.39
CA PHE A 66 0.73 -0.05 2.04
C PHE A 66 2.14 -0.46 2.44
N ILE A 67 3.13 0.12 1.75
CA ILE A 67 4.55 -0.18 1.95
C ILE A 67 5.36 1.11 1.94
N CYS A 68 6.55 1.07 2.52
CA CYS A 68 7.49 2.19 2.50
C CYS A 68 8.91 1.67 2.32
N ARG A 69 9.85 2.54 1.95
CA ARG A 69 11.23 2.12 1.68
C ARG A 69 12.02 1.85 2.97
N HIS A 70 11.90 2.71 3.98
CA HIS A 70 12.74 2.61 5.19
C HIS A 70 12.35 1.49 6.16
N CYS A 71 11.14 0.93 6.07
CA CYS A 71 10.63 -0.07 7.01
C CYS A 71 11.42 -1.39 6.93
N PRO A 72 12.03 -1.88 8.02
CA PRO A 72 12.77 -3.13 8.02
C PRO A 72 11.94 -4.35 7.61
N PHE A 73 10.65 -4.35 7.94
CA PHE A 73 9.74 -5.44 7.55
C PHE A 73 9.50 -5.43 6.04
N VAL A 74 9.32 -4.25 5.41
CA VAL A 74 9.21 -4.12 3.96
C VAL A 74 10.52 -4.56 3.30
N GLN A 75 11.67 -4.10 3.82
CA GLN A 75 12.98 -4.50 3.30
C GLN A 75 13.19 -6.02 3.34
N HIS A 76 12.64 -6.70 4.36
CA HIS A 76 12.73 -8.15 4.46
C HIS A 76 11.94 -8.87 3.36
N VAL A 77 10.78 -8.34 2.95
CA VAL A 77 9.86 -9.00 2.00
C VAL A 77 9.84 -8.36 0.61
N LYS A 78 10.61 -7.31 0.36
CA LYS A 78 10.54 -6.51 -0.88
C LYS A 78 10.69 -7.32 -2.17
N ASN A 79 11.55 -8.35 -2.16
CA ASN A 79 11.73 -9.21 -3.33
C ASN A 79 10.50 -10.07 -3.61
N GLU A 80 9.80 -10.54 -2.57
CA GLU A 80 8.54 -11.27 -2.73
C GLU A 80 7.41 -10.33 -3.18
N ILE A 81 7.40 -9.06 -2.73
CA ILE A 81 6.48 -8.03 -3.24
C ILE A 81 6.67 -7.82 -4.74
N ALA A 82 7.92 -7.65 -5.21
CA ALA A 82 8.22 -7.52 -6.62
C ALA A 82 7.79 -8.77 -7.43
N LYS A 83 8.01 -9.95 -6.86
CA LYS A 83 7.60 -11.21 -7.47
C LYS A 83 6.08 -11.35 -7.60
N ILE A 84 5.32 -10.90 -6.61
CA ILE A 84 3.85 -10.88 -6.69
C ILE A 84 3.39 -10.09 -7.92
N GLY A 85 3.96 -8.91 -8.16
CA GLY A 85 3.66 -8.13 -9.36
C GLY A 85 3.87 -8.95 -10.65
N LYS A 86 5.02 -9.57 -10.78
CA LYS A 86 5.38 -10.39 -11.95
C LYS A 86 4.50 -11.63 -12.12
N ASP A 87 4.21 -12.31 -11.02
CA ASP A 87 3.42 -13.55 -11.03
C ASP A 87 1.93 -13.30 -11.36
N TYR A 88 1.40 -12.11 -11.04
CA TYR A 88 -0.02 -11.81 -11.16
C TYR A 88 -0.39 -10.84 -12.29
N GLN A 89 0.58 -10.15 -12.93
CA GLN A 89 0.32 -9.19 -14.00
C GLN A 89 -0.54 -9.75 -15.15
N ASN A 90 -0.41 -11.06 -15.46
CA ASN A 90 -1.16 -11.73 -16.53
C ASN A 90 -2.34 -12.57 -16.02
N LYS A 91 -2.69 -12.50 -14.72
CA LYS A 91 -3.75 -13.29 -14.11
C LYS A 91 -5.04 -12.51 -13.85
N ASN A 92 -5.19 -11.36 -14.49
CA ASN A 92 -6.36 -10.49 -14.34
C ASN A 92 -6.53 -9.99 -12.88
N VAL A 93 -5.43 -9.81 -12.17
CA VAL A 93 -5.34 -9.18 -10.84
C VAL A 93 -4.61 -7.85 -11.00
N GLY A 94 -5.21 -6.78 -10.50
CA GLY A 94 -4.53 -5.50 -10.33
C GLY A 94 -3.65 -5.55 -9.09
N VAL A 95 -2.52 -4.84 -9.14
CA VAL A 95 -1.64 -4.65 -7.98
C VAL A 95 -1.29 -3.17 -7.90
N VAL A 96 -1.32 -2.59 -6.73
CA VAL A 96 -0.88 -1.22 -6.46
C VAL A 96 -0.18 -1.14 -5.11
N ALA A 97 0.94 -0.43 -5.06
CA ALA A 97 1.60 -0.07 -3.82
C ALA A 97 1.34 1.41 -3.48
N ILE A 98 1.21 1.72 -2.20
CA ILE A 98 1.00 3.08 -1.69
C ILE A 98 1.96 3.31 -0.52
N SER A 99 2.75 4.38 -0.59
CA SER A 99 3.48 4.90 0.56
C SER A 99 2.72 6.10 1.12
N ALA A 100 2.48 6.09 2.43
CA ALA A 100 1.81 7.17 3.14
C ALA A 100 2.68 7.73 4.28
N ASN A 101 3.98 7.44 4.26
CA ASN A 101 4.88 7.98 5.27
C ASN A 101 5.23 9.45 4.99
N ASP A 102 5.44 10.19 6.07
CA ASP A 102 5.87 11.59 6.00
C ASP A 102 7.33 11.67 5.53
N ALA A 103 7.53 12.12 4.29
CA ALA A 103 8.85 12.33 3.70
C ALA A 103 9.68 13.40 4.45
N GLY A 104 9.03 14.30 5.16
CA GLY A 104 9.72 15.29 6.02
C GLY A 104 10.39 14.66 7.22
N SER A 105 9.83 13.58 7.75
CA SER A 105 10.40 12.81 8.87
C SER A 105 11.30 11.68 8.41
N TYR A 106 11.02 11.11 7.24
CA TYR A 106 11.73 9.96 6.66
C TYR A 106 12.07 10.24 5.19
N SER A 107 13.20 10.82 4.94
CA SER A 107 13.64 11.18 3.58
C SER A 107 13.82 9.97 2.66
N GLU A 108 13.98 8.77 3.21
CA GLU A 108 14.02 7.52 2.45
C GLU A 108 12.66 7.14 1.84
N ASP A 109 11.58 7.79 2.27
CA ASP A 109 10.22 7.58 1.76
C ASP A 109 9.70 8.76 0.93
N ASP A 110 10.58 9.67 0.51
CA ASP A 110 10.21 10.69 -0.45
C ASP A 110 9.93 10.09 -1.85
N PRO A 111 9.18 10.78 -2.71
CA PRO A 111 8.81 10.25 -4.02
C PRO A 111 10.00 9.83 -4.90
N ASP A 112 11.13 10.52 -4.84
CA ASP A 112 12.32 10.17 -5.62
C ASP A 112 12.95 8.88 -5.10
N SER A 113 13.04 8.73 -3.79
CA SER A 113 13.53 7.50 -3.15
C SER A 113 12.62 6.29 -3.38
N LEU A 114 11.29 6.51 -3.42
CA LEU A 114 10.32 5.46 -3.76
C LEU A 114 10.47 5.03 -5.21
N LYS A 115 10.70 5.98 -6.13
CA LYS A 115 10.98 5.70 -7.54
C LYS A 115 12.25 4.87 -7.70
N GLU A 116 13.34 5.21 -6.97
CA GLU A 116 14.55 4.39 -6.97
C GLU A 116 14.26 2.95 -6.51
N MET A 117 13.44 2.76 -5.47
CA MET A 117 13.07 1.43 -5.00
C MET A 117 12.28 0.63 -6.05
N GLU A 118 11.38 1.29 -6.79
CA GLU A 118 10.66 0.67 -7.88
C GLU A 118 11.61 0.20 -8.99
N ASP A 119 12.52 1.10 -9.42
CA ASP A 119 13.52 0.80 -10.44
C ASP A 119 14.44 -0.35 -10.00
N GLU A 120 14.94 -0.33 -8.75
CA GLU A 120 15.82 -1.37 -8.19
C GLU A 120 15.16 -2.75 -8.16
N LEU A 121 13.85 -2.82 -7.91
CA LEU A 121 13.11 -4.06 -7.74
C LEU A 121 12.33 -4.47 -9.00
N ASP A 122 12.34 -3.63 -10.03
CA ASP A 122 11.64 -3.86 -11.30
C ASP A 122 10.15 -4.19 -11.03
N PHE A 123 9.46 -3.28 -10.32
CA PHE A 123 8.03 -3.42 -10.05
C PHE A 123 7.23 -3.35 -11.35
N THR A 124 6.23 -4.21 -11.48
CA THR A 124 5.33 -4.27 -12.64
C THR A 124 3.96 -3.65 -12.34
N PHE A 125 3.86 -2.87 -11.29
CA PHE A 125 2.65 -2.23 -10.79
C PHE A 125 2.95 -0.80 -10.32
N PRO A 126 1.96 0.11 -10.31
CA PRO A 126 2.16 1.48 -9.85
C PRO A 126 2.56 1.55 -8.38
N TYR A 127 3.47 2.47 -8.05
CA TYR A 127 3.84 2.83 -6.69
C TYR A 127 3.43 4.28 -6.43
N CYS A 128 2.38 4.46 -5.64
CA CYS A 128 1.76 5.76 -5.41
C CYS A 128 2.23 6.41 -4.09
N TYR A 129 2.20 7.75 -4.04
CA TYR A 129 2.49 8.50 -2.83
C TYR A 129 1.25 9.20 -2.28
N ASP A 130 0.87 8.87 -1.06
CA ASP A 130 -0.26 9.46 -0.30
C ASP A 130 0.30 10.47 0.72
N GLU A 131 0.64 11.68 0.22
CA GLU A 131 1.22 12.76 1.02
C GLU A 131 0.35 13.15 2.22
N THR A 132 -0.96 13.13 2.05
CA THR A 132 -1.92 13.53 3.09
C THR A 132 -2.24 12.43 4.09
N GLN A 133 -1.87 11.20 3.79
CA GLN A 133 -2.24 9.99 4.56
C GLN A 133 -3.75 9.71 4.62
N GLU A 134 -4.55 10.41 3.81
CA GLU A 134 -6.01 10.24 3.84
C GLU A 134 -6.44 8.89 3.27
N VAL A 135 -5.76 8.41 2.24
CA VAL A 135 -6.05 7.08 1.67
C VAL A 135 -5.68 5.99 2.67
N ALA A 136 -4.50 6.05 3.28
CA ALA A 136 -4.10 5.11 4.33
C ALA A 136 -5.10 5.10 5.50
N LYS A 137 -5.58 6.27 5.94
CA LYS A 137 -6.60 6.37 6.99
C LYS A 137 -7.94 5.76 6.58
N SER A 138 -8.37 5.97 5.33
CA SER A 138 -9.63 5.43 4.83
C SER A 138 -9.63 3.89 4.75
N TYR A 139 -8.48 3.30 4.49
CA TYR A 139 -8.26 1.85 4.52
C TYR A 139 -7.93 1.32 5.92
N THR A 140 -7.81 2.20 6.93
CA THR A 140 -7.35 1.82 8.28
C THR A 140 -5.98 1.13 8.28
N ALA A 141 -5.12 1.44 7.30
CA ALA A 141 -3.76 0.93 7.26
C ALA A 141 -2.99 1.40 8.50
N ALA A 142 -2.51 0.46 9.29
CA ALA A 142 -1.95 0.73 10.62
C ALA A 142 -0.44 0.51 10.70
N CYS A 143 0.13 -0.16 9.73
CA CYS A 143 1.56 -0.52 9.68
C CYS A 143 2.01 -0.69 8.23
N THR A 144 3.30 -0.90 8.05
CA THR A 144 3.88 -1.34 6.78
C THR A 144 4.71 -2.60 7.01
N PRO A 145 4.60 -3.62 6.14
CA PRO A 145 3.61 -3.73 5.08
C PRO A 145 2.20 -4.03 5.58
N ASP A 146 1.17 -3.49 4.94
CA ASP A 146 -0.24 -3.82 5.19
C ASP A 146 -0.92 -4.15 3.85
N PHE A 147 -1.75 -5.20 3.79
CA PHE A 147 -2.27 -5.76 2.54
C PHE A 147 -3.79 -5.85 2.56
N PHE A 148 -4.42 -5.41 1.45
CA PHE A 148 -5.86 -5.44 1.24
C PHE A 148 -6.16 -6.06 -0.14
N LEU A 149 -7.11 -7.02 -0.19
CA LEU A 149 -7.51 -7.74 -1.41
C LEU A 149 -9.02 -7.68 -1.61
#